data_f53e82c5831885b5f24938b340b5eb28
#
_entry.id   f53e82c5831885b5f24938b340b5eb28
#
_cell.length_a   1.000
_cell.length_b   1.000
_cell.length_c   1.000
_cell.angle_alpha   90.00
_cell.angle_beta   90.00
_cell.angle_gamma   90.00
#
_symmetry.space_group_name_H-M   'P 1'
#
loop_
_entity.id
_entity.type
_entity.pdbx_description
1 polymer ?
#
loop_
_entity_poly.entity_id
_entity_poly.type
_entity_poly.pdbx_seq_one_letter_code
_entity_poly.pdbx_strand_id
1 'polypeptide(L)'
;MSAKSLLCYFLFIVAVFSSCVTSKKVNYLQQRDNLPSYVDSVEFQDYQLQKGDYLNIIVSTLDQKSMKLFNGSNQSVNANFNSDDSYSRLYLYMVGEDGCIDYIYVGKIPVLGKTLREVKNIIEDKLKDQLDSYSVEVRLSNRTFSIIGESGAGRYTIPREKLTIFEALAMSG
;
A
#
# COMPACT_ATOMS: atom_id res chain seq x y z
N MET A 1 -53.89 -22.34 -37.23
CA MET A 1 -53.24 -21.11 -36.72
C MET A 1 -53.21 -20.14 -37.90
N SER A 2 -53.77 -18.94 -37.71
CA SER A 2 -53.81 -17.94 -38.80
C SER A 2 -52.40 -17.40 -39.08
N ALA A 3 -52.05 -17.22 -40.36
CA ALA A 3 -50.74 -16.66 -40.75
C ALA A 3 -50.42 -15.34 -40.07
N LYS A 4 -51.44 -14.57 -39.70
CA LYS A 4 -51.30 -13.33 -38.90
C LYS A 4 -50.81 -13.57 -37.50
N SER A 5 -51.20 -14.68 -36.86
CA SER A 5 -50.71 -15.07 -35.49
C SER A 5 -49.24 -15.49 -35.51
N LEU A 6 -48.82 -16.16 -36.56
CA LEU A 6 -47.43 -16.60 -36.72
C LEU A 6 -46.49 -15.40 -36.99
N LEU A 7 -46.94 -14.43 -37.75
CA LEU A 7 -46.21 -13.19 -38.00
C LEU A 7 -46.02 -12.34 -36.72
N CYS A 8 -47.05 -12.24 -35.87
CA CYS A 8 -46.97 -11.55 -34.58
C CYS A 8 -45.96 -12.22 -33.62
N TYR A 9 -45.94 -13.56 -33.60
CA TYR A 9 -44.98 -14.32 -32.77
C TYR A 9 -43.52 -14.12 -33.22
N PHE A 10 -43.32 -14.11 -34.54
CA PHE A 10 -42.00 -13.87 -35.11
C PHE A 10 -41.50 -12.45 -34.82
N LEU A 11 -42.37 -11.44 -34.93
CA LEU A 11 -42.05 -10.03 -34.61
C LEU A 11 -41.74 -9.85 -33.14
N PHE A 12 -42.42 -10.57 -32.23
CA PHE A 12 -42.19 -10.54 -30.81
C PHE A 12 -40.82 -11.17 -30.44
N ILE A 13 -40.46 -12.30 -31.07
CA ILE A 13 -39.15 -12.95 -30.86
C ILE A 13 -38.02 -12.01 -31.32
N VAL A 14 -38.14 -11.36 -32.48
CA VAL A 14 -37.12 -10.43 -32.98
C VAL A 14 -36.93 -9.21 -32.03
N ALA A 15 -38.02 -8.72 -31.44
CA ALA A 15 -37.97 -7.61 -30.49
C ALA A 15 -37.26 -7.98 -29.16
N VAL A 16 -37.36 -9.23 -28.72
CA VAL A 16 -36.70 -9.71 -27.48
C VAL A 16 -35.19 -9.87 -27.68
N PHE A 17 -34.71 -10.21 -28.87
CA PHE A 17 -33.31 -10.39 -29.19
C PHE A 17 -32.54 -9.09 -29.49
N SER A 18 -33.18 -7.93 -29.59
CA SER A 18 -32.53 -6.65 -29.91
C SER A 18 -31.98 -5.87 -28.71
N SER A 19 -31.92 -6.48 -27.51
CA SER A 19 -31.33 -5.84 -26.29
C SER A 19 -29.81 -5.95 -26.27
N CYS A 20 -29.12 -5.33 -27.23
CA CYS A 20 -27.67 -5.19 -27.14
C CYS A 20 -27.32 -3.95 -26.32
N VAL A 21 -26.82 -4.14 -25.10
CA VAL A 21 -26.17 -3.06 -24.35
C VAL A 21 -24.89 -2.68 -25.09
N THR A 22 -24.82 -1.46 -25.56
CA THR A 22 -23.67 -0.95 -26.31
C THR A 22 -22.48 -0.82 -25.33
N SER A 23 -21.33 -1.41 -25.65
CA SER A 23 -20.08 -1.37 -24.86
C SER A 23 -19.65 0.05 -24.46
N LYS A 24 -20.04 1.07 -25.19
CA LYS A 24 -19.81 2.48 -24.84
C LYS A 24 -20.43 2.92 -23.50
N LYS A 25 -21.47 2.26 -23.01
CA LYS A 25 -22.11 2.59 -21.72
C LYS A 25 -21.53 1.82 -20.52
N VAL A 26 -20.73 0.79 -20.77
CA VAL A 26 -20.21 -0.12 -19.74
C VAL A 26 -18.71 0.07 -19.49
N ASN A 27 -18.01 0.81 -20.35
CA ASN A 27 -16.59 1.07 -20.16
C ASN A 27 -16.35 2.03 -18.98
N TYR A 28 -15.58 1.61 -18.01
CA TYR A 28 -15.16 2.36 -16.81
C TYR A 28 -14.19 3.42 -17.23
N LEU A 29 -13.84 4.05 -17.93
CA LEU A 29 -12.87 5.11 -18.32
C LEU A 29 -13.30 5.77 -19.62
N GLN A 30 -14.53 6.26 -19.62
CA GLN A 30 -15.01 7.04 -20.76
C GLN A 30 -14.47 8.46 -20.65
N GLN A 31 -13.75 8.88 -21.65
CA GLN A 31 -13.40 10.27 -21.83
C GLN A 31 -14.70 11.05 -22.10
N ARG A 32 -15.22 11.76 -21.10
CA ARG A 32 -16.31 12.71 -21.28
C ARG A 32 -15.75 13.96 -21.93
N ASP A 33 -16.29 14.37 -23.04
CA ASP A 33 -15.86 15.55 -23.81
C ASP A 33 -15.93 16.88 -23.04
N ASN A 34 -16.48 16.87 -21.82
CA ASN A 34 -16.65 18.03 -20.93
C ASN A 34 -15.97 17.85 -19.57
N LEU A 35 -14.95 17.00 -19.45
CA LEU A 35 -14.14 17.03 -18.23
C LEU A 35 -13.30 18.30 -18.25
N PRO A 36 -13.37 19.12 -17.18
CA PRO A 36 -12.41 20.19 -17.01
C PRO A 36 -11.03 19.58 -17.12
N SER A 37 -10.14 20.20 -17.91
CA SER A 37 -8.75 19.80 -18.00
C SER A 37 -8.14 19.97 -16.60
N TYR A 38 -8.13 18.92 -15.80
CA TYR A 38 -7.34 18.87 -14.57
C TYR A 38 -5.89 18.73 -14.97
N VAL A 39 -5.28 19.86 -15.26
CA VAL A 39 -3.83 19.99 -15.49
C VAL A 39 -3.10 20.20 -14.18
N ASP A 40 -3.75 20.01 -13.04
CA ASP A 40 -3.05 20.03 -11.78
C ASP A 40 -2.29 18.73 -11.62
N SER A 41 -0.96 18.83 -11.80
CA SER A 41 -0.06 17.82 -11.30
C SER A 41 -0.32 17.69 -9.81
N VAL A 42 -0.93 16.58 -9.38
CA VAL A 42 -1.05 16.26 -7.97
C VAL A 42 0.37 16.12 -7.44
N GLU A 43 0.85 17.14 -6.75
CA GLU A 43 2.11 17.09 -6.06
C GLU A 43 1.99 16.05 -4.94
N PHE A 44 2.63 14.89 -5.15
CA PHE A 44 2.65 13.84 -4.14
C PHE A 44 3.54 14.31 -2.98
N GLN A 45 2.91 14.72 -1.90
CA GLN A 45 3.63 14.95 -0.66
C GLN A 45 4.08 13.62 -0.06
N ASP A 46 5.31 13.60 0.47
CA ASP A 46 5.80 12.45 1.19
C ASP A 46 4.94 12.22 2.45
N TYR A 47 4.66 10.94 2.76
CA TYR A 47 3.86 10.59 3.92
C TYR A 47 4.56 11.03 5.21
N GLN A 48 3.81 11.69 6.08
CA GLN A 48 4.25 12.08 7.41
C GLN A 48 3.73 11.08 8.43
N LEU A 49 4.63 10.56 9.27
CA LEU A 49 4.34 9.55 10.26
C LEU A 49 3.32 10.04 11.29
N GLN A 50 2.40 9.16 11.62
CA GLN A 50 1.32 9.37 12.57
C GLN A 50 1.46 8.42 13.77
N LYS A 51 0.77 8.74 14.87
CA LYS A 51 0.65 7.83 16.02
C LYS A 51 0.01 6.51 15.60
N GLY A 52 0.54 5.41 16.10
CA GLY A 52 0.08 4.07 15.74
C GLY A 52 0.66 3.51 14.46
N ASP A 53 1.50 4.26 13.75
CA ASP A 53 2.26 3.72 12.62
C ASP A 53 3.30 2.71 13.08
N TYR A 54 3.54 1.70 12.25
CA TYR A 54 4.55 0.69 12.49
C TYR A 54 5.69 0.82 11.49
N LEU A 55 6.89 0.96 12.01
CA LEU A 55 8.11 1.08 11.23
C LEU A 55 8.91 -0.23 11.26
N ASN A 56 9.33 -0.70 10.12
CA ASN A 56 10.38 -1.69 9.98
C ASN A 56 11.71 -0.96 9.76
N ILE A 57 12.64 -1.15 10.68
CA ILE A 57 13.96 -0.51 10.63
C ILE A 57 15.01 -1.61 10.54
N ILE A 58 15.79 -1.58 9.49
CA ILE A 58 16.85 -2.56 9.20
C ILE A 58 18.18 -1.82 9.13
N VAL A 59 19.12 -2.25 9.97
CA VAL A 59 20.51 -1.78 9.94
C VAL A 59 21.39 -2.88 9.34
N SER A 60 22.00 -2.58 8.20
CA SER A 60 22.97 -3.46 7.54
C SER A 60 24.37 -2.96 7.83
N THR A 61 25.24 -3.84 8.34
CA THR A 61 26.65 -3.57 8.63
C THR A 61 27.49 -4.77 8.26
N LEU A 62 28.81 -4.59 8.12
CA LEU A 62 29.75 -5.66 7.82
C LEU A 62 29.99 -6.57 9.04
N ASP A 63 29.79 -6.08 10.26
CA ASP A 63 29.92 -6.87 11.47
C ASP A 63 28.62 -7.61 11.81
N GLN A 64 28.67 -8.95 11.77
CA GLN A 64 27.53 -9.81 12.04
C GLN A 64 26.99 -9.68 13.48
N LYS A 65 27.84 -9.34 14.46
CA LYS A 65 27.40 -9.16 15.85
C LYS A 65 26.55 -7.91 15.98
N SER A 66 27.03 -6.80 15.42
CA SER A 66 26.30 -5.53 15.39
C SER A 66 25.00 -5.66 14.60
N MET A 67 25.01 -6.40 13.48
CA MET A 67 23.81 -6.64 12.68
C MET A 67 22.72 -7.37 13.48
N LYS A 68 23.10 -8.42 14.25
CA LYS A 68 22.18 -9.14 15.14
C LYS A 68 21.69 -8.28 16.31
N LEU A 69 22.51 -7.41 16.83
CA LEU A 69 22.17 -6.49 17.91
C LEU A 69 21.07 -5.52 17.50
N PHE A 70 21.20 -4.85 16.36
CA PHE A 70 20.26 -3.82 15.91
C PHE A 70 18.99 -4.37 15.27
N ASN A 71 19.05 -5.56 14.64
CA ASN A 71 17.91 -6.16 13.95
C ASN A 71 17.26 -7.32 14.74
N GLY A 72 17.79 -7.70 15.90
CA GLY A 72 17.37 -8.89 16.63
C GLY A 72 17.81 -10.20 15.97
N SER A 73 17.43 -11.33 16.56
CA SER A 73 17.87 -12.67 16.13
C SER A 73 17.29 -13.11 14.77
N ASN A 74 16.37 -12.36 14.19
CA ASN A 74 15.55 -12.80 13.07
C ASN A 74 15.88 -12.10 11.75
N GLN A 75 17.12 -12.26 11.27
CA GLN A 75 17.46 -11.90 9.88
C GLN A 75 16.71 -12.72 8.83
N SER A 76 16.10 -13.83 9.22
CA SER A 76 15.37 -14.74 8.31
C SER A 76 13.96 -14.24 7.93
N VAL A 77 13.44 -13.20 8.57
CA VAL A 77 12.07 -12.70 8.36
C VAL A 77 11.96 -11.72 7.18
N ASN A 78 13.07 -11.39 6.53
CA ASN A 78 13.12 -10.37 5.49
C ASN A 78 12.45 -10.74 4.15
N ALA A 79 12.01 -11.98 3.95
CA ALA A 79 11.51 -12.39 2.65
C ALA A 79 9.98 -12.32 2.47
N ASN A 80 9.20 -12.41 3.56
CA ASN A 80 7.73 -12.44 3.46
C ASN A 80 7.07 -11.81 4.69
N PHE A 81 7.26 -10.51 4.90
CA PHE A 81 6.45 -9.78 5.87
C PHE A 81 5.00 -9.67 5.36
N ASN A 82 4.19 -10.67 5.65
CA ASN A 82 2.74 -10.49 5.63
C ASN A 82 2.38 -9.69 6.90
N SER A 83 1.96 -8.46 6.72
CA SER A 83 1.61 -7.51 7.80
C SER A 83 0.49 -8.01 8.74
N ASP A 84 -0.16 -9.11 8.40
CA ASP A 84 -1.22 -9.74 9.20
C ASP A 84 -0.71 -10.79 10.20
N ASP A 85 0.57 -11.15 10.15
CA ASP A 85 1.12 -12.13 11.08
C ASP A 85 1.46 -11.46 12.43
N SER A 86 0.84 -11.94 13.50
CA SER A 86 1.02 -11.41 14.86
C SER A 86 2.48 -11.44 15.31
N TYR A 87 3.27 -12.38 14.81
CA TYR A 87 4.70 -12.50 15.10
C TYR A 87 5.53 -11.43 14.39
N SER A 88 5.13 -11.01 13.20
CA SER A 88 5.82 -9.96 12.45
C SER A 88 5.80 -8.61 13.18
N ARG A 89 4.72 -8.33 13.92
CA ARG A 89 4.58 -7.09 14.69
C ARG A 89 5.54 -6.97 15.87
N LEU A 90 6.07 -8.07 16.38
CA LEU A 90 7.05 -8.06 17.49
C LEU A 90 8.40 -7.43 17.10
N TYR A 91 8.67 -7.30 15.80
CA TYR A 91 9.90 -6.73 15.27
C TYR A 91 9.73 -5.35 14.65
N LEU A 92 8.54 -4.77 14.81
CA LEU A 92 8.21 -3.45 14.31
C LEU A 92 8.25 -2.43 15.45
N TYR A 93 8.65 -1.22 15.12
CA TYR A 93 8.66 -0.09 16.04
C TYR A 93 7.38 0.72 15.87
N MET A 94 6.54 0.74 16.89
CA MET A 94 5.29 1.49 16.86
C MET A 94 5.56 2.94 17.27
N VAL A 95 4.99 3.89 16.53
CA VAL A 95 4.96 5.30 16.93
C VAL A 95 3.99 5.45 18.10
N GLY A 96 4.55 5.74 19.29
CA GLY A 96 3.80 5.87 20.52
C GLY A 96 2.92 7.10 20.59
N GLU A 97 2.13 7.20 21.66
CA GLU A 97 1.31 8.36 21.95
C GLU A 97 2.13 9.64 22.18
N ASP A 98 3.37 9.48 22.62
CA ASP A 98 4.35 10.55 22.78
C ASP A 98 5.00 11.00 21.45
N GLY A 99 4.63 10.36 20.33
CA GLY A 99 5.17 10.63 18.99
C GLY A 99 6.59 10.10 18.78
N CYS A 100 7.05 9.21 19.64
CA CYS A 100 8.40 8.62 19.58
C CYS A 100 8.33 7.13 19.25
N ILE A 101 9.43 6.60 18.76
CA ILE A 101 9.72 5.15 18.74
C ILE A 101 10.79 4.85 19.76
N ASP A 102 10.71 3.68 20.41
CA ASP A 102 11.78 3.17 21.28
C ASP A 102 12.72 2.28 20.46
N TYR A 103 13.79 2.87 19.90
CA TYR A 103 14.75 2.13 19.10
C TYR A 103 15.85 1.51 19.96
N ILE A 104 16.07 0.22 19.76
CA ILE A 104 16.99 -0.58 20.58
C ILE A 104 18.40 0.04 20.55
N TYR A 105 19.09 0.12 21.71
CA TYR A 105 20.41 0.74 21.93
C TYR A 105 20.52 2.25 21.67
N VAL A 106 19.52 2.88 21.05
CA VAL A 106 19.52 4.33 20.77
C VAL A 106 18.56 5.06 21.70
N GLY A 107 17.51 4.37 22.15
CA GLY A 107 16.46 4.94 22.99
C GLY A 107 15.36 5.63 22.19
N LYS A 108 14.69 6.59 22.83
CA LYS A 108 13.57 7.31 22.24
C LYS A 108 13.97 8.24 21.10
N ILE A 109 13.30 8.09 19.97
CA ILE A 109 13.50 8.91 18.76
C ILE A 109 12.17 9.56 18.40
N PRO A 110 12.08 10.90 18.36
CA PRO A 110 10.88 11.61 17.94
C PRO A 110 10.70 11.50 16.43
N VAL A 111 9.58 10.90 16.01
CA VAL A 111 9.29 10.58 14.60
C VAL A 111 7.95 11.16 14.11
N LEU A 112 7.06 11.59 15.00
CA LEU A 112 5.76 12.14 14.64
C LEU A 112 5.90 13.32 13.67
N GLY A 113 5.12 13.31 12.59
CA GLY A 113 5.14 14.34 11.55
C GLY A 113 6.37 14.34 10.65
N LYS A 114 7.30 13.41 10.84
CA LYS A 114 8.48 13.25 9.99
C LYS A 114 8.22 12.28 8.84
N THR A 115 8.96 12.47 7.76
CA THR A 115 9.00 11.53 6.65
C THR A 115 9.91 10.34 6.97
N LEU A 116 9.74 9.22 6.25
CA LEU A 116 10.62 8.05 6.42
C LEU A 116 12.10 8.40 6.18
N ARG A 117 12.36 9.33 5.25
CA ARG A 117 13.72 9.81 4.94
C ARG A 117 14.33 10.58 6.10
N GLU A 118 13.56 11.46 6.73
CA GLU A 118 14.03 12.21 7.90
C GLU A 118 14.32 11.27 9.09
N VAL A 119 13.45 10.29 9.33
CA VAL A 119 13.68 9.27 10.37
C VAL A 119 14.94 8.46 10.09
N LYS A 120 15.15 8.04 8.84
CA LYS A 120 16.39 7.38 8.43
C LYS A 120 17.61 8.22 8.79
N ASN A 121 17.64 9.51 8.41
CA ASN A 121 18.77 10.41 8.68
C ASN A 121 19.02 10.56 10.20
N ILE A 122 17.95 10.66 11.01
CA ILE A 122 18.07 10.75 12.46
C ILE A 122 18.70 9.48 13.05
N ILE A 123 18.30 8.31 12.57
CA ILE A 123 18.86 7.04 13.01
C ILE A 123 20.33 6.92 12.58
N GLU A 124 20.64 7.27 11.34
CA GLU A 124 22.01 7.28 10.82
C GLU A 124 22.91 8.20 11.65
N ASP A 125 22.48 9.40 11.98
CA ASP A 125 23.25 10.32 12.82
C ASP A 125 23.50 9.78 14.22
N LYS A 126 22.55 9.05 14.79
CA LYS A 126 22.71 8.43 16.13
C LYS A 126 23.60 7.18 16.12
N LEU A 127 23.72 6.50 15.01
CA LEU A 127 24.55 5.31 14.87
C LEU A 127 25.99 5.62 14.46
N LYS A 128 26.30 6.83 14.02
CA LYS A 128 27.63 7.26 13.59
C LYS A 128 28.75 6.93 14.59
N ASP A 129 28.46 7.14 15.87
CA ASP A 129 29.45 6.93 16.94
C ASP A 129 29.55 5.46 17.37
N GLN A 130 28.69 4.59 16.86
CA GLN A 130 28.61 3.19 17.27
C GLN A 130 29.03 2.23 16.15
N LEU A 131 28.95 2.65 14.89
CA LEU A 131 29.21 1.81 13.72
C LEU A 131 30.06 2.57 12.68
N ASP A 132 31.14 1.92 12.24
CA ASP A 132 32.05 2.51 11.24
C ASP A 132 31.48 2.47 9.81
N SER A 133 30.73 1.39 9.48
CA SER A 133 30.17 1.17 8.15
C SER A 133 28.81 0.52 8.27
N TYR A 134 27.78 1.24 7.88
CA TYR A 134 26.39 0.79 7.99
C TYR A 134 25.49 1.44 6.96
N SER A 135 24.33 0.84 6.76
CA SER A 135 23.22 1.39 5.98
C SER A 135 21.94 1.18 6.77
N VAL A 136 21.10 2.20 6.83
CA VAL A 136 19.80 2.14 7.51
C VAL A 136 18.69 2.14 6.45
N GLU A 137 17.75 1.23 6.58
CA GLU A 137 16.53 1.20 5.81
C GLU A 137 15.34 1.35 6.74
N VAL A 138 14.43 2.27 6.43
CA VAL A 138 13.20 2.53 7.19
C VAL A 138 12.02 2.37 6.25
N ARG A 139 11.11 1.46 6.60
CA ARG A 139 9.88 1.20 5.84
C ARG A 139 8.65 1.31 6.74
N LEU A 140 7.56 1.81 6.18
CA LEU A 140 6.26 1.80 6.85
C LEU A 140 5.58 0.45 6.60
N SER A 141 5.13 -0.22 7.69
CA SER A 141 4.71 -1.63 7.64
C SER A 141 3.19 -1.84 7.73
N ASN A 142 2.42 -0.86 8.17
CA ASN A 142 0.98 -1.00 8.40
C ASN A 142 0.08 -0.38 7.33
N ARG A 143 0.64 -0.06 6.15
CA ARG A 143 -0.15 0.50 5.06
C ARG A 143 -0.92 -0.58 4.34
N THR A 144 -2.23 -0.47 4.41
CA THR A 144 -3.14 -1.37 3.71
C THR A 144 -4.23 -0.56 3.01
N PHE A 145 -4.81 -1.13 1.97
CA PHE A 145 -6.04 -0.64 1.35
C PHE A 145 -7.07 -1.77 1.31
N SER A 146 -8.35 -1.42 1.22
CA SER A 146 -9.43 -2.39 1.12
C SER A 146 -10.19 -2.17 -0.17
N ILE A 147 -10.49 -3.27 -0.86
CA ILE A 147 -11.38 -3.28 -2.03
C ILE A 147 -12.69 -3.90 -1.59
N ILE A 148 -13.79 -3.24 -1.94
CA ILE A 148 -15.16 -3.70 -1.70
C ILE A 148 -15.82 -3.82 -3.07
N GLY A 149 -16.28 -5.00 -3.44
CA GLY A 149 -16.91 -5.25 -4.73
C GLY A 149 -17.05 -6.73 -5.03
N GLU A 150 -17.53 -7.05 -6.24
CA GLU A 150 -17.72 -8.44 -6.67
C GLU A 150 -16.40 -9.16 -6.96
N SER A 151 -15.41 -8.44 -7.51
CA SER A 151 -14.11 -9.02 -7.82
C SER A 151 -13.08 -8.60 -6.79
N GLY A 152 -12.41 -9.57 -6.18
CA GLY A 152 -11.26 -9.35 -5.32
C GLY A 152 -11.52 -8.54 -4.05
N ALA A 153 -12.72 -8.67 -3.45
CA ALA A 153 -12.99 -8.02 -2.16
C ALA A 153 -12.02 -8.51 -1.09
N GLY A 154 -11.31 -7.57 -0.43
CA GLY A 154 -10.31 -7.93 0.57
C GLY A 154 -9.48 -6.76 1.04
N ARG A 155 -8.55 -7.06 1.96
CA ARG A 155 -7.54 -6.14 2.46
C ARG A 155 -6.19 -6.52 1.85
N TYR A 156 -5.51 -5.54 1.28
CA TYR A 156 -4.23 -5.71 0.59
C TYR A 156 -3.18 -4.80 1.20
N THR A 157 -1.96 -5.31 1.33
CA THR A 157 -0.81 -4.51 1.79
C THR A 157 -0.28 -3.66 0.65
N ILE A 158 0.08 -2.41 0.94
CA ILE A 158 0.71 -1.52 -0.03
C ILE A 158 2.21 -1.84 -0.10
N PRO A 159 2.71 -2.39 -1.22
CA PRO A 159 4.10 -2.89 -1.31
C PRO A 159 5.14 -1.78 -1.47
N ARG A 160 4.73 -0.55 -1.79
CA ARG A 160 5.60 0.61 -2.08
C ARG A 160 5.07 1.87 -1.42
N GLU A 161 5.87 2.92 -1.40
CA GLU A 161 5.44 4.22 -0.85
C GLU A 161 4.27 4.84 -1.63
N LYS A 162 4.21 4.60 -2.93
CA LYS A 162 3.16 5.11 -3.83
C LYS A 162 2.49 3.95 -4.55
N LEU A 163 1.16 3.97 -4.58
CA LEU A 163 0.34 2.98 -5.26
C LEU A 163 -0.75 3.74 -6.04
N THR A 164 -0.90 3.43 -7.31
CA THR A 164 -1.97 3.98 -8.13
C THR A 164 -3.26 3.18 -7.94
N ILE A 165 -4.40 3.79 -8.22
CA ILE A 165 -5.71 3.09 -8.17
C ILE A 165 -5.71 1.89 -9.14
N PHE A 166 -5.07 2.02 -10.30
CA PHE A 166 -4.99 0.93 -11.28
C PHE A 166 -4.15 -0.24 -10.78
N GLU A 167 -3.03 0.03 -10.12
CA GLU A 167 -2.22 -1.01 -9.48
C GLU A 167 -2.99 -1.69 -8.35
N ALA A 168 -3.71 -0.92 -7.54
CA ALA A 168 -4.55 -1.46 -6.47
C ALA A 168 -5.63 -2.40 -7.00
N LEU A 169 -6.31 -2.01 -8.09
CA LEU A 169 -7.31 -2.85 -8.75
C LEU A 169 -6.68 -4.10 -9.38
N ALA A 170 -5.50 -3.98 -10.01
CA ALA A 170 -4.78 -5.11 -10.57
C ALA A 170 -4.33 -6.12 -9.51
N MET A 171 -4.09 -5.69 -8.28
CA MET A 171 -3.73 -6.58 -7.15
C MET A 171 -4.93 -7.39 -6.64
N SER A 172 -6.14 -6.96 -6.92
CA SER A 172 -7.36 -7.61 -6.44
C SER A 172 -7.92 -8.70 -7.38
N GLY A 173 -7.39 -8.83 -8.59
CA GLY A 173 -7.73 -9.91 -9.53
C GLY A 173 -8.31 -9.43 -10.83
#